data_ffd4c79b73ca9c22aa941290a5a0002d
#
_entry.id   ffd4c79b73ca9c22aa941290a5a0002d
#
_cell.length_a   1.000
_cell.length_b   1.000
_cell.length_c   1.000
_cell.angle_alpha   90.00
_cell.angle_beta   90.00
_cell.angle_gamma   90.00
#
_symmetry.space_group_name_H-M   'P 1'
#
loop_
_entity.id
_entity.type
_entity.pdbx_description
1 polymer ?
#
loop_
_entity_poly.entity_id
_entity_poly.type
_entity_poly.pdbx_seq_one_letter_code
_entity_poly.pdbx_strand_id
1 'polypeptide(L)'
;MDATTTFPDVTLAILAGGQGTRLGGVAKGLLSVEGLTTLERLRAFGSHFGDVLLVANVPEPYERFGLRTVKDTVHGKGAPGGVHAALGAARTPWVFVVACDMPFVTEAAARVVLDARADDVDAVCFERDGRWEPLFAAYRADLVTRWGEALAEDPSMRRVLMRFRTRTLPVDALRAVDPELRALANVNTPEDLARYGVTLPER
;
A
#
# COMPACT_ATOMS: atom_id res chain seq x y z
N MET A 1 -7.93 -12.16 23.51
CA MET A 1 -7.69 -13.14 22.41
C MET A 1 -6.54 -12.58 21.61
N ASP A 2 -5.40 -13.25 21.67
CA ASP A 2 -4.25 -12.86 20.85
C ASP A 2 -4.66 -13.03 19.39
N ALA A 3 -4.67 -11.93 18.64
CA ALA A 3 -4.94 -11.96 17.20
C ALA A 3 -3.83 -12.80 16.56
N THR A 4 -4.18 -13.99 16.07
CA THR A 4 -3.23 -14.83 15.36
C THR A 4 -2.76 -14.09 14.12
N THR A 5 -1.47 -13.78 14.04
CA THR A 5 -0.87 -13.14 12.87
C THR A 5 -1.09 -14.05 11.65
N THR A 6 -1.87 -13.57 10.70
CA THR A 6 -2.27 -14.38 9.52
C THR A 6 -1.16 -14.51 8.49
N PHE A 7 -0.32 -13.45 8.35
CA PHE A 7 0.77 -13.34 7.39
C PHE A 7 2.09 -13.02 8.09
N PRO A 8 2.66 -13.96 8.87
CA PRO A 8 3.85 -13.70 9.69
C PRO A 8 5.13 -13.46 8.87
N ASP A 9 5.13 -13.90 7.62
CA ASP A 9 6.22 -13.75 6.65
C ASP A 9 6.12 -12.52 5.76
N VAL A 10 5.18 -11.60 6.09
CA VAL A 10 4.89 -10.39 5.31
C VAL A 10 5.00 -9.14 6.17
N THR A 11 5.71 -8.11 5.69
CA THR A 11 5.66 -6.74 6.22
C THR A 11 4.54 -5.97 5.49
N LEU A 12 3.60 -5.40 6.25
CA LEU A 12 2.68 -4.40 5.70
C LEU A 12 3.42 -3.07 5.56
N ALA A 13 3.55 -2.56 4.34
CA ALA A 13 4.10 -1.23 4.07
C ALA A 13 2.99 -0.26 3.65
N ILE A 14 2.75 0.75 4.48
CA ILE A 14 1.77 1.81 4.22
C ILE A 14 2.50 2.98 3.59
N LEU A 15 2.20 3.31 2.33
CA LEU A 15 2.81 4.43 1.64
C LEU A 15 2.01 5.71 1.90
N ALA A 16 2.56 6.60 2.71
CA ALA A 16 1.98 7.91 3.03
C ALA A 16 2.67 9.04 2.25
N GLY A 17 2.92 8.79 0.95
CA GLY A 17 3.47 9.76 0.01
C GLY A 17 2.37 10.50 -0.74
N GLY A 18 2.63 11.78 -1.09
CA GLY A 18 1.73 12.60 -1.88
C GLY A 18 1.23 13.82 -1.12
N GLN A 19 1.29 14.98 -1.79
CA GLN A 19 1.04 16.30 -1.16
C GLN A 19 -0.46 16.59 -0.91
N GLY A 20 -1.38 15.67 -1.24
CA GLY A 20 -2.82 15.87 -1.01
C GLY A 20 -3.42 17.15 -1.62
N THR A 21 -2.79 17.71 -2.66
CA THR A 21 -3.09 19.05 -3.21
C THR A 21 -4.56 19.22 -3.60
N ARG A 22 -5.21 18.16 -4.11
CA ARG A 22 -6.63 18.18 -4.50
C ARG A 22 -7.59 18.23 -3.30
N LEU A 23 -7.10 17.91 -2.11
CA LEU A 23 -7.84 17.98 -0.84
C LEU A 23 -7.28 19.08 0.08
N GLY A 24 -6.73 20.16 -0.49
CA GLY A 24 -6.21 21.30 0.26
C GLY A 24 -4.90 21.02 1.01
N GLY A 25 -4.10 20.06 0.58
CA GLY A 25 -2.81 19.71 1.21
C GLY A 25 -2.93 18.82 2.45
N VAL A 26 -4.08 18.21 2.66
CA VAL A 26 -4.33 17.32 3.81
C VAL A 26 -3.48 16.05 3.71
N ALA A 27 -2.90 15.65 4.82
CA ALA A 27 -2.24 14.37 4.97
C ALA A 27 -3.29 13.24 4.83
N LYS A 28 -3.27 12.49 3.72
CA LYS A 28 -4.34 11.56 3.34
C LYS A 28 -4.59 10.45 4.36
N GLY A 29 -3.56 10.01 5.07
CA GLY A 29 -3.72 9.05 6.17
C GLY A 29 -4.57 9.56 7.33
N LEU A 30 -4.85 10.87 7.40
CA LEU A 30 -5.71 11.48 8.41
C LEU A 30 -7.17 11.66 7.97
N LEU A 31 -7.52 11.30 6.73
CA LEU A 31 -8.91 11.24 6.30
C LEU A 31 -9.69 10.27 7.17
N SER A 32 -10.91 10.63 7.58
CA SER A 32 -11.70 9.83 8.52
C SER A 32 -12.86 9.11 7.84
N VAL A 33 -13.03 7.86 8.19
CA VAL A 33 -14.15 7.00 7.79
C VAL A 33 -14.76 6.42 9.06
N GLU A 34 -16.06 6.69 9.29
CA GLU A 34 -16.78 6.17 10.45
C GLU A 34 -16.06 6.45 11.79
N GLY A 35 -15.48 7.65 11.93
CA GLY A 35 -14.80 8.09 13.14
C GLY A 35 -13.36 7.62 13.33
N LEU A 36 -12.83 6.79 12.43
CA LEU A 36 -11.42 6.36 12.44
C LEU A 36 -10.67 6.94 11.24
N THR A 37 -9.45 7.41 11.46
CA THR A 37 -8.59 7.83 10.36
C THR A 37 -8.20 6.63 9.50
N THR A 38 -7.89 6.89 8.22
CA THR A 38 -7.40 5.84 7.31
C THR A 38 -6.18 5.14 7.90
N LEU A 39 -5.26 5.89 8.52
CA LEU A 39 -4.06 5.29 9.11
C LEU A 39 -4.38 4.44 10.35
N GLU A 40 -5.38 4.79 11.18
CA GLU A 40 -5.85 3.93 12.27
C GLU A 40 -6.42 2.62 11.74
N ARG A 41 -7.22 2.68 10.68
CA ARG A 41 -7.77 1.50 10.02
C ARG A 41 -6.65 0.61 9.44
N LEU A 42 -5.69 1.18 8.73
CA LEU A 42 -4.53 0.45 8.19
C LEU A 42 -3.61 -0.10 9.28
N ARG A 43 -3.45 0.62 10.40
CA ARG A 43 -2.72 0.12 11.57
C ARG A 43 -3.42 -1.09 12.20
N ALA A 44 -4.75 -1.04 12.34
CA ALA A 44 -5.53 -2.18 12.84
C ALA A 44 -5.43 -3.38 11.88
N PHE A 45 -5.53 -3.15 10.58
CA PHE A 45 -5.29 -4.15 9.54
C PHE A 45 -3.86 -4.74 9.64
N GLY A 46 -2.88 -3.95 10.06
CA GLY A 46 -1.50 -4.38 10.29
C GLY A 46 -1.33 -5.51 11.29
N SER A 47 -2.31 -5.75 12.18
CA SER A 47 -2.26 -6.87 13.15
C SER A 47 -2.22 -8.25 12.50
N HIS A 48 -2.59 -8.36 11.23
CA HIS A 48 -2.53 -9.60 10.46
C HIS A 48 -1.12 -9.92 9.94
N PHE A 49 -0.16 -8.99 10.03
CA PHE A 49 1.16 -9.08 9.41
C PHE A 49 2.27 -9.27 10.45
N GLY A 50 3.40 -9.84 10.02
CA GLY A 50 4.57 -10.05 10.89
C GLY A 50 5.29 -8.75 11.28
N ASP A 51 5.16 -7.69 10.47
CA ASP A 51 5.71 -6.36 10.72
C ASP A 51 4.86 -5.29 10.03
N VAL A 52 4.89 -4.06 10.55
CA VAL A 52 4.19 -2.90 9.97
C VAL A 52 5.17 -1.74 9.80
N LEU A 53 5.16 -1.15 8.61
CA LEU A 53 6.05 -0.07 8.21
C LEU A 53 5.25 1.08 7.59
N LEU A 54 5.50 2.30 8.04
CA LEU A 54 5.04 3.52 7.38
C LEU A 54 6.17 4.09 6.51
N VAL A 55 5.89 4.39 5.25
CA VAL A 55 6.82 5.14 4.39
C VAL A 55 6.27 6.54 4.21
N ALA A 56 6.94 7.54 4.79
CA ALA A 56 6.49 8.93 4.75
C ALA A 56 7.68 9.89 4.71
N ASN A 57 7.71 10.77 3.69
CA ASN A 57 8.74 11.81 3.58
C ASN A 57 8.52 12.97 4.56
N VAL A 58 7.26 13.19 4.95
CA VAL A 58 6.82 14.13 5.98
C VAL A 58 6.14 13.30 7.08
N PRO A 59 6.88 12.77 8.07
CA PRO A 59 6.36 11.88 9.09
C PRO A 59 5.55 12.58 10.19
N GLU A 60 5.74 13.89 10.40
CA GLU A 60 5.21 14.67 11.52
C GLU A 60 3.68 14.48 11.73
N PRO A 61 2.82 14.46 10.68
CA PRO A 61 1.38 14.24 10.86
C PRO A 61 1.03 12.86 11.42
N TYR A 62 1.97 11.92 11.35
CA TYR A 62 1.75 10.50 11.63
C TYR A 62 2.46 10.00 12.89
N GLU A 63 3.29 10.82 13.56
CA GLU A 63 4.08 10.43 14.74
C GLU A 63 3.23 9.86 15.87
N ARG A 64 2.02 10.42 16.07
CA ARG A 64 1.07 9.97 17.10
C ARG A 64 0.63 8.51 16.99
N PHE A 65 0.79 7.89 15.82
CA PHE A 65 0.38 6.50 15.58
C PHE A 65 1.43 5.48 16.04
N GLY A 66 2.66 5.93 16.34
CA GLY A 66 3.73 5.08 16.88
C GLY A 66 4.18 3.99 15.93
N LEU A 67 4.01 4.17 14.60
CA LEU A 67 4.47 3.22 13.59
C LEU A 67 5.96 3.41 13.31
N ARG A 68 6.65 2.32 13.04
CA ARG A 68 8.00 2.35 12.50
C ARG A 68 7.96 3.06 11.15
N THR A 69 8.66 4.19 11.04
CA THR A 69 8.58 5.06 9.87
C THR A 69 9.94 5.19 9.19
N VAL A 70 9.94 5.15 7.85
CA VAL A 70 11.10 5.42 7.00
C VAL A 70 10.76 6.46 5.94
N LYS A 71 11.78 7.14 5.43
CA LYS A 71 11.67 8.08 4.30
C LYS A 71 12.15 7.42 3.01
N ASP A 72 11.70 7.95 1.88
CA ASP A 72 12.23 7.55 0.58
C ASP A 72 13.76 7.79 0.53
N THR A 73 14.48 6.77 0.16
CA THR A 73 15.93 6.86 -0.07
C THR A 73 16.27 7.48 -1.42
N VAL A 74 15.33 7.40 -2.38
CA VAL A 74 15.48 7.96 -3.73
C VAL A 74 14.44 9.06 -3.92
N HIS A 75 14.84 10.30 -3.70
CA HIS A 75 13.93 11.44 -3.73
C HIS A 75 13.30 11.70 -5.11
N GLY A 76 12.07 12.21 -5.10
CA GLY A 76 11.37 12.66 -6.32
C GLY A 76 10.87 11.55 -7.25
N LYS A 77 10.92 10.29 -6.82
CA LYS A 77 10.50 9.14 -7.62
C LYS A 77 9.04 8.69 -7.33
N GLY A 78 8.34 9.41 -6.45
CA GLY A 78 6.94 9.10 -6.13
C GLY A 78 6.72 7.69 -5.55
N ALA A 79 5.61 7.06 -5.91
CA ALA A 79 5.26 5.74 -5.38
C ALA A 79 6.33 4.65 -5.60
N PRO A 80 7.03 4.55 -6.76
CA PRO A 80 8.12 3.59 -6.91
C PRO A 80 9.28 3.80 -5.95
N GLY A 81 9.59 5.06 -5.57
CA GLY A 81 10.57 5.39 -4.54
C GLY A 81 10.13 4.89 -3.17
N GLY A 82 8.85 5.09 -2.83
CA GLY A 82 8.27 4.58 -1.60
C GLY A 82 8.29 3.06 -1.51
N VAL A 83 8.01 2.34 -2.60
CA VAL A 83 8.16 0.87 -2.65
C VAL A 83 9.62 0.47 -2.44
N HIS A 84 10.58 1.15 -3.08
CA HIS A 84 12.02 0.89 -2.86
C HIS A 84 12.39 1.02 -1.38
N ALA A 85 11.96 2.09 -0.72
CA ALA A 85 12.20 2.30 0.71
C ALA A 85 11.57 1.20 1.57
N ALA A 86 10.35 0.77 1.22
CA ALA A 86 9.66 -0.33 1.89
C ALA A 86 10.41 -1.65 1.77
N LEU A 87 10.89 -2.00 0.57
CA LEU A 87 11.67 -3.21 0.32
C LEU A 87 12.96 -3.21 1.15
N GLY A 88 13.70 -2.09 1.16
CA GLY A 88 14.95 -1.96 1.90
C GLY A 88 14.79 -1.98 3.43
N ALA A 89 13.61 -1.64 3.94
CA ALA A 89 13.32 -1.60 5.37
C ALA A 89 12.53 -2.82 5.87
N ALA A 90 12.09 -3.70 4.99
CA ALA A 90 11.33 -4.90 5.34
C ALA A 90 12.12 -5.83 6.28
N ARG A 91 11.40 -6.48 7.21
CA ARG A 91 11.96 -7.46 8.16
C ARG A 91 11.52 -8.89 7.85
N THR A 92 10.75 -9.05 6.80
CA THR A 92 10.17 -10.32 6.35
C THR A 92 10.46 -10.54 4.87
N PRO A 93 10.36 -11.79 4.37
CA PRO A 93 10.66 -12.09 2.97
C PRO A 93 9.77 -11.38 1.94
N TRP A 94 8.53 -11.03 2.34
CA TRP A 94 7.57 -10.36 1.48
C TRP A 94 7.12 -9.03 2.07
N VAL A 95 6.76 -8.10 1.19
CA VAL A 95 6.17 -6.80 1.54
C VAL A 95 4.82 -6.70 0.85
N PHE A 96 3.76 -6.46 1.62
CA PHE A 96 2.46 -6.08 1.09
C PHE A 96 2.32 -4.57 1.15
N VAL A 97 2.20 -3.93 0.00
CA VAL A 97 2.14 -2.48 -0.13
C VAL A 97 0.70 -2.02 -0.24
N VAL A 98 0.33 -1.01 0.54
CA VAL A 98 -0.94 -0.28 0.44
C VAL A 98 -0.69 1.23 0.46
N ALA A 99 -1.52 1.98 -0.26
CA ALA A 99 -1.49 3.44 -0.15
C ALA A 99 -2.31 3.93 1.06
N CYS A 100 -1.87 5.01 1.70
CA CYS A 100 -2.55 5.59 2.87
C CYS A 100 -3.92 6.23 2.55
N ASP A 101 -4.35 6.27 1.30
CA ASP A 101 -5.65 6.72 0.85
C ASP A 101 -6.62 5.58 0.48
N MET A 102 -6.31 4.35 0.93
CA MET A 102 -7.11 3.14 0.74
C MET A 102 -7.75 2.69 2.07
N PRO A 103 -8.83 3.33 2.53
CA PRO A 103 -9.38 3.09 3.87
C PRO A 103 -10.16 1.76 4.02
N PHE A 104 -10.46 1.07 2.93
CA PHE A 104 -11.34 -0.12 2.93
C PHE A 104 -10.60 -1.44 2.72
N VAL A 105 -9.29 -1.45 2.93
CA VAL A 105 -8.48 -2.67 2.84
C VAL A 105 -8.94 -3.69 3.88
N THR A 106 -9.05 -4.96 3.47
CA THR A 106 -9.45 -6.07 4.33
C THR A 106 -8.47 -7.23 4.25
N GLU A 107 -8.44 -8.07 5.29
CA GLU A 107 -7.66 -9.31 5.30
C GLU A 107 -8.03 -10.23 4.14
N ALA A 108 -9.33 -10.41 3.87
CA ALA A 108 -9.81 -11.25 2.78
C ALA A 108 -9.31 -10.78 1.42
N ALA A 109 -9.30 -9.46 1.18
CA ALA A 109 -8.78 -8.88 -0.06
C ALA A 109 -7.25 -9.06 -0.19
N ALA A 110 -6.50 -8.83 0.90
CA ALA A 110 -5.06 -9.04 0.91
C ALA A 110 -4.68 -10.51 0.68
N ARG A 111 -5.46 -11.44 1.25
CA ARG A 111 -5.26 -12.89 1.09
C ARG A 111 -5.30 -13.31 -0.37
N VAL A 112 -6.19 -12.75 -1.20
CA VAL A 112 -6.24 -13.05 -2.65
C VAL A 112 -4.90 -12.79 -3.34
N VAL A 113 -4.24 -11.70 -2.99
CA VAL A 113 -2.91 -11.35 -3.52
C VAL A 113 -1.82 -12.24 -2.91
N LEU A 114 -1.85 -12.43 -1.58
CA LEU A 114 -0.79 -13.10 -0.84
C LEU A 114 -0.78 -14.61 -1.09
N ASP A 115 -1.93 -15.23 -1.35
CA ASP A 115 -2.01 -16.66 -1.69
C ASP A 115 -1.52 -16.96 -3.13
N ALA A 116 -1.42 -15.92 -3.97
CA ALA A 116 -0.88 -16.06 -5.32
C ALA A 116 0.66 -15.94 -5.39
N ARG A 117 1.33 -15.77 -4.25
CA ARG A 117 2.81 -15.79 -4.17
C ARG A 117 3.34 -17.18 -4.51
N ALA A 118 4.52 -17.24 -5.12
CA ALA A 118 5.24 -18.49 -5.43
C ALA A 118 6.74 -18.20 -5.57
N ASP A 119 7.57 -19.25 -5.57
CA ASP A 119 9.02 -19.11 -5.65
C ASP A 119 9.49 -18.51 -6.98
N ASP A 120 8.73 -18.73 -8.04
CA ASP A 120 9.00 -18.22 -9.38
C ASP A 120 8.42 -16.82 -9.64
N VAL A 121 7.83 -16.17 -8.63
CA VAL A 121 7.16 -14.86 -8.72
C VAL A 121 7.91 -13.84 -7.90
N ASP A 122 8.16 -12.66 -8.47
CA ASP A 122 8.81 -11.53 -7.80
C ASP A 122 7.78 -10.53 -7.23
N ALA A 123 6.63 -10.37 -7.90
CA ALA A 123 5.55 -9.49 -7.48
C ALA A 123 4.18 -10.05 -7.86
N VAL A 124 3.14 -9.70 -7.07
CA VAL A 124 1.74 -10.04 -7.36
C VAL A 124 0.89 -8.79 -7.21
N CYS A 125 0.09 -8.45 -8.23
CA CYS A 125 -0.85 -7.34 -8.17
C CYS A 125 -2.13 -7.64 -8.97
N PHE A 126 -3.18 -6.85 -8.75
CA PHE A 126 -4.36 -6.91 -9.61
C PHE A 126 -4.15 -6.18 -10.93
N GLU A 127 -4.90 -6.62 -11.94
CA GLU A 127 -5.05 -5.94 -13.21
C GLU A 127 -6.52 -5.66 -13.49
N ARG A 128 -6.81 -4.41 -13.85
CA ARG A 128 -8.11 -3.95 -14.29
C ARG A 128 -7.96 -3.17 -15.60
N ASP A 129 -8.61 -3.61 -16.66
CA ASP A 129 -8.63 -2.91 -17.96
C ASP A 129 -7.22 -2.57 -18.47
N GLY A 130 -6.27 -3.50 -18.34
CA GLY A 130 -4.87 -3.33 -18.73
C GLY A 130 -4.05 -2.44 -17.80
N ARG A 131 -4.61 -2.00 -16.67
CA ARG A 131 -3.92 -1.21 -15.64
C ARG A 131 -3.64 -2.09 -14.42
N TRP A 132 -2.44 -2.00 -13.93
CA TRP A 132 -2.01 -2.70 -12.72
C TRP A 132 -2.30 -1.86 -11.47
N GLU A 133 -2.60 -2.54 -10.36
CA GLU A 133 -2.84 -1.94 -9.05
C GLU A 133 -1.61 -2.14 -8.13
N PRO A 134 -0.53 -1.40 -8.35
CA PRO A 134 0.75 -1.65 -7.70
C PRO A 134 0.80 -1.19 -6.24
N LEU A 135 -0.19 -0.44 -5.79
CA LEU A 135 -0.30 0.01 -4.40
C LEU A 135 -1.36 -0.78 -3.61
N PHE A 136 -1.73 -1.95 -4.13
CA PHE A 136 -2.38 -3.05 -3.43
C PHE A 136 -1.74 -4.34 -3.95
N ALA A 137 -0.50 -4.60 -3.54
CA ALA A 137 0.35 -5.59 -4.19
C ALA A 137 1.37 -6.20 -3.22
N ALA A 138 1.80 -7.42 -3.51
CA ALA A 138 2.86 -8.10 -2.79
C ALA A 138 4.16 -8.09 -3.61
N TYR A 139 5.30 -7.91 -2.92
CA TYR A 139 6.63 -7.85 -3.49
C TYR A 139 7.62 -8.67 -2.65
N ARG A 140 8.55 -9.35 -3.28
CA ARG A 140 9.69 -9.94 -2.56
C ARG A 140 10.61 -8.84 -2.03
N ALA A 141 11.01 -8.93 -0.77
CA ALA A 141 11.88 -7.93 -0.17
C ALA A 141 13.29 -7.90 -0.79
N ASP A 142 13.79 -9.04 -1.26
CA ASP A 142 15.11 -9.18 -1.89
C ASP A 142 15.25 -8.46 -3.25
N LEU A 143 14.16 -7.90 -3.77
CA LEU A 143 14.19 -7.10 -5.00
C LEU A 143 14.83 -5.72 -4.82
N VAL A 144 15.11 -5.27 -3.60
CA VAL A 144 15.50 -3.88 -3.31
C VAL A 144 16.61 -3.36 -4.24
N THR A 145 17.69 -4.12 -4.46
CA THR A 145 18.80 -3.70 -5.33
C THR A 145 18.37 -3.56 -6.80
N ARG A 146 17.74 -4.60 -7.34
CA ARG A 146 17.24 -4.60 -8.73
C ARG A 146 16.14 -3.56 -8.95
N TRP A 147 15.33 -3.30 -7.92
CA TRP A 147 14.32 -2.24 -7.95
C TRP A 147 14.96 -0.87 -8.05
N GLY A 148 16.02 -0.61 -7.26
CA GLY A 148 16.80 0.62 -7.30
C GLY A 148 17.41 0.87 -8.67
N GLU A 149 17.97 -0.15 -9.31
CA GLU A 149 18.52 -0.09 -10.68
C GLU A 149 17.43 0.26 -11.70
N ALA A 150 16.28 -0.44 -11.65
CA ALA A 150 15.15 -0.17 -12.52
C ALA A 150 14.59 1.25 -12.34
N LEU A 151 14.51 1.72 -11.09
CA LEU A 151 14.05 3.05 -10.72
C LEU A 151 15.00 4.17 -11.19
N ALA A 152 16.30 3.92 -11.25
CA ALA A 152 17.28 4.87 -11.76
C ALA A 152 17.06 5.12 -13.26
N GLU A 153 16.69 4.10 -14.02
CA GLU A 153 16.47 4.22 -15.46
C GLU A 153 15.09 4.83 -15.79
N ASP A 154 14.02 4.38 -15.13
CA ASP A 154 12.67 4.88 -15.37
C ASP A 154 11.83 4.84 -14.08
N PRO A 155 11.33 5.99 -13.60
CA PRO A 155 10.52 6.07 -12.40
C PRO A 155 9.04 5.66 -12.60
N SER A 156 8.66 5.16 -13.78
CA SER A 156 7.29 4.67 -14.02
C SER A 156 7.06 3.35 -13.28
N MET A 157 6.10 3.30 -12.37
CA MET A 157 5.75 2.11 -11.61
C MET A 157 5.52 0.89 -12.52
N ARG A 158 4.77 1.06 -13.60
CA ARG A 158 4.50 -0.01 -14.57
C ARG A 158 5.78 -0.50 -15.22
N ARG A 159 6.67 0.39 -15.64
CA ARG A 159 7.92 0.01 -16.32
C ARG A 159 8.89 -0.66 -15.37
N VAL A 160 8.96 -0.22 -14.13
CA VAL A 160 9.72 -0.91 -13.09
C VAL A 160 9.20 -2.33 -12.91
N LEU A 161 7.88 -2.51 -12.74
CA LEU A 161 7.27 -3.83 -12.56
C LEU A 161 7.44 -4.76 -13.75
N MET A 162 7.45 -4.26 -14.98
CA MET A 162 7.69 -5.05 -16.19
C MET A 162 9.10 -5.68 -16.26
N ARG A 163 10.02 -5.27 -15.38
CA ARG A 163 11.37 -5.86 -15.28
C ARG A 163 11.44 -7.09 -14.36
N PHE A 164 10.33 -7.39 -13.69
CA PHE A 164 10.22 -8.47 -12.72
C PHE A 164 9.21 -9.53 -13.19
N ARG A 165 9.30 -10.71 -12.62
CA ARG A 165 8.31 -11.79 -12.82
C ARG A 165 7.04 -11.43 -12.05
N THR A 166 6.27 -10.50 -12.61
CA THR A 166 5.03 -9.99 -12.01
C THR A 166 3.87 -10.88 -12.43
N ARG A 167 3.21 -11.49 -11.44
CA ARG A 167 1.94 -12.19 -11.61
C ARG A 167 0.80 -11.19 -11.47
N THR A 168 0.00 -11.06 -12.53
CA THR A 168 -1.23 -10.26 -12.47
C THR A 168 -2.44 -11.15 -12.22
N LEU A 169 -3.32 -10.69 -11.36
CA LEU A 169 -4.60 -11.33 -11.07
C LEU A 169 -5.71 -10.48 -11.70
N PRO A 170 -6.68 -11.08 -12.41
CA PRO A 170 -7.83 -10.31 -12.86
C PRO A 170 -8.58 -9.76 -11.65
N VAL A 171 -8.98 -8.50 -11.71
CA VAL A 171 -9.70 -7.85 -10.59
C VAL A 171 -10.99 -8.60 -10.19
N ASP A 172 -11.56 -9.38 -11.10
CA ASP A 172 -12.72 -10.21 -10.81
C ASP A 172 -12.45 -11.30 -9.76
N ALA A 173 -11.18 -11.72 -9.59
CA ALA A 173 -10.81 -12.62 -8.50
C ALA A 173 -11.06 -11.99 -7.12
N LEU A 174 -10.98 -10.66 -6.99
CA LEU A 174 -11.30 -9.95 -5.76
C LEU A 174 -12.79 -9.90 -5.47
N ARG A 175 -13.67 -9.91 -6.50
CA ARG A 175 -15.13 -9.80 -6.33
C ARG A 175 -15.74 -10.92 -5.50
N ALA A 176 -15.08 -12.07 -5.40
CA ALA A 176 -15.56 -13.17 -4.56
C ALA A 176 -15.59 -12.79 -3.07
N VAL A 177 -14.74 -11.87 -2.62
CA VAL A 177 -14.62 -11.42 -1.22
C VAL A 177 -14.95 -9.94 -1.04
N ASP A 178 -14.93 -9.16 -2.12
CA ASP A 178 -15.22 -7.73 -2.17
C ASP A 178 -15.97 -7.41 -3.49
N PRO A 179 -17.27 -7.65 -3.57
CA PRO A 179 -18.05 -7.48 -4.81
C PRO A 179 -17.98 -6.06 -5.39
N GLU A 180 -17.89 -5.05 -4.53
CA GLU A 180 -17.83 -3.63 -4.92
C GLU A 180 -16.39 -3.14 -5.17
N LEU A 181 -15.36 -3.98 -4.97
CA LEU A 181 -13.94 -3.64 -5.11
C LEU A 181 -13.53 -2.43 -4.24
N ARG A 182 -14.13 -2.30 -3.06
CA ARG A 182 -13.86 -1.20 -2.13
C ARG A 182 -12.43 -1.20 -1.61
N ALA A 183 -11.82 -2.39 -1.46
CA ALA A 183 -10.43 -2.52 -1.04
C ALA A 183 -9.45 -1.80 -1.98
N LEU A 184 -9.80 -1.62 -3.25
CA LEU A 184 -9.02 -0.88 -4.24
C LEU A 184 -9.43 0.59 -4.39
N ALA A 185 -10.37 1.07 -3.57
CA ALA A 185 -10.84 2.45 -3.64
C ALA A 185 -9.79 3.41 -3.06
N ASN A 186 -9.36 4.37 -3.87
CA ASN A 186 -8.49 5.46 -3.45
C ASN A 186 -9.32 6.74 -3.24
N VAL A 187 -9.12 7.41 -2.11
CA VAL A 187 -9.82 8.65 -1.78
C VAL A 187 -8.90 9.84 -2.12
N ASN A 188 -9.17 10.49 -3.23
CA ASN A 188 -8.29 11.52 -3.80
C ASN A 188 -8.97 12.86 -4.09
N THR A 189 -10.30 12.86 -4.21
CA THR A 189 -11.08 14.03 -4.61
C THR A 189 -12.26 14.28 -3.67
N PRO A 190 -12.87 15.48 -3.67
CA PRO A 190 -14.10 15.75 -2.92
C PRO A 190 -15.25 14.81 -3.29
N GLU A 191 -15.32 14.38 -4.56
CA GLU A 191 -16.31 13.41 -5.03
C GLU A 191 -16.09 12.04 -4.40
N ASP A 192 -14.83 11.60 -4.23
CA ASP A 192 -14.50 10.36 -3.52
C ASP A 192 -14.90 10.46 -2.04
N LEU A 193 -14.67 11.62 -1.40
CA LEU A 193 -15.11 11.85 -0.01
C LEU A 193 -16.61 11.61 0.13
N ALA A 194 -17.41 12.26 -0.75
CA ALA A 194 -18.86 12.12 -0.73
C ALA A 194 -19.30 10.68 -1.04
N ARG A 195 -18.70 10.07 -2.05
CA ARG A 195 -19.02 8.70 -2.49
C ARG A 195 -18.83 7.65 -1.41
N TYR A 196 -17.76 7.78 -0.64
CA TYR A 196 -17.35 6.77 0.34
C TYR A 196 -17.65 7.18 1.80
N GLY A 197 -18.30 8.31 2.04
CA GLY A 197 -18.60 8.80 3.39
C GLY A 197 -17.33 9.14 4.18
N VAL A 198 -16.29 9.62 3.48
CA VAL A 198 -15.02 10.00 4.08
C VAL A 198 -15.04 11.48 4.42
N THR A 199 -14.49 11.88 5.57
CA THR A 199 -14.42 13.27 6.02
C THR A 199 -12.97 13.76 6.12
N LEU A 200 -12.80 15.07 5.96
CA LEU A 200 -11.53 15.72 6.25
C LEU A 200 -11.28 15.71 7.76
N PRO A 201 -10.00 15.71 8.20
CA PRO A 201 -9.67 15.88 9.61
C PRO A 201 -10.19 17.23 10.13
N GLU A 202 -10.63 17.26 11.38
CA GLU A 202 -10.95 18.50 12.08
C GLU A 202 -9.68 19.38 12.16
N ARG A 203 -9.86 20.70 11.96
CA ARG A 203 -8.75 21.67 11.99
C ARG A 203 -8.32 21.97 13.42
#